data_933b5c8d7c7b8a92059e6ccaa36d49b4
#
_entry.id   933b5c8d7c7b8a92059e6ccaa36d49b4
#
_cell.length_a   1.000
_cell.length_b   1.000
_cell.length_c   1.000
_cell.angle_alpha   90.00
_cell.angle_beta   90.00
_cell.angle_gamma   90.00
#
_symmetry.space_group_name_H-M   'P 1'
#
loop_
_entity.id
_entity.type
_entity.pdbx_description
1 polymer ?
#
loop_
_entity_poly.entity_id
_entity_poly.type
_entity_poly.pdbx_seq_one_letter_code
_entity_poly.pdbx_strand_id
1 'polypeptide(L)'
;MSMTSFWQHPVVEMTGYYTVVLLCLLVAMAMFEVVTRYKNWQEIQNGNVAVALATGGKIIGICNVFRYSIEHHSSLLEMVGWGMFGFVLLIVAYLLFEFVTPKLNVDEEIAKDNRAVGFISFAISIGLSFVIGSTIP
;
A
#
# COMPACT_ATOMS: atom_id res chain seq x y z
N MET A 1 14.31 -34.59 -10.81
CA MET A 1 13.62 -33.65 -9.92
C MET A 1 12.12 -33.80 -10.14
N SER A 2 11.38 -34.16 -9.10
CA SER A 2 9.91 -34.26 -9.23
C SER A 2 9.32 -32.84 -9.30
N MET A 3 8.15 -32.70 -9.93
CA MET A 3 7.47 -31.38 -9.98
C MET A 3 7.25 -30.78 -8.58
N THR A 4 6.94 -31.62 -7.59
CA THR A 4 6.76 -31.19 -6.20
C THR A 4 8.04 -30.63 -5.58
N SER A 5 9.21 -31.23 -5.87
CA SER A 5 10.50 -30.74 -5.34
C SER A 5 10.94 -29.42 -6.00
N PHE A 6 10.55 -29.18 -7.25
CA PHE A 6 10.80 -27.92 -7.94
C PHE A 6 10.10 -26.75 -7.24
N TRP A 7 8.81 -26.91 -6.91
CA TRP A 7 8.03 -25.86 -6.26
C TRP A 7 8.44 -25.62 -4.80
N GLN A 8 9.11 -26.57 -4.19
CA GLN A 8 9.64 -26.46 -2.82
C GLN A 8 11.08 -25.91 -2.78
N HIS A 9 11.68 -25.65 -3.93
CA HIS A 9 13.01 -25.08 -3.97
C HIS A 9 12.98 -23.62 -3.46
N PRO A 10 13.84 -23.25 -2.49
CA PRO A 10 13.77 -21.92 -1.86
C PRO A 10 13.80 -20.75 -2.84
N VAL A 11 14.57 -20.85 -3.92
CA VAL A 11 14.66 -19.80 -4.94
C VAL A 11 13.34 -19.65 -5.69
N VAL A 12 12.68 -20.77 -6.01
CA VAL A 12 11.41 -20.77 -6.73
C VAL A 12 10.31 -20.18 -5.83
N GLU A 13 10.29 -20.60 -4.57
CA GLU A 13 9.33 -20.10 -3.59
C GLU A 13 9.49 -18.58 -3.37
N MET A 14 10.71 -18.13 -3.13
CA MET A 14 11.02 -16.70 -2.95
C MET A 14 10.59 -15.88 -4.18
N THR A 15 10.95 -16.35 -5.38
CA THR A 15 10.59 -15.66 -6.63
C THR A 15 9.08 -15.59 -6.82
N GLY A 16 8.37 -16.67 -6.47
CA GLY A 16 6.92 -16.72 -6.54
C GLY A 16 6.25 -15.71 -5.62
N TYR A 17 6.65 -15.68 -4.35
CA TYR A 17 6.13 -14.71 -3.38
C TYR A 17 6.42 -13.27 -3.81
N TYR A 18 7.66 -13.00 -4.21
CA TYR A 18 8.06 -11.67 -4.66
C TYR A 18 7.22 -11.22 -5.86
N THR A 19 7.05 -12.08 -6.87
CA THR A 19 6.30 -11.76 -8.08
C THR A 19 4.83 -11.45 -7.76
N VAL A 20 4.21 -12.28 -6.93
CA VAL A 20 2.80 -12.10 -6.55
C VAL A 20 2.61 -10.81 -5.77
N VAL A 21 3.48 -10.51 -4.80
CA VAL A 21 3.41 -9.27 -4.02
C VAL A 21 3.63 -8.06 -4.93
N LEU A 22 4.56 -8.12 -5.87
CA LEU A 22 4.80 -7.05 -6.83
C LEU A 22 3.54 -6.78 -7.67
N LEU A 23 2.87 -7.82 -8.16
CA LEU A 23 1.62 -7.67 -8.90
C LEU A 23 0.51 -7.08 -8.03
N CYS A 24 0.39 -7.53 -6.79
CA CYS A 24 -0.57 -6.97 -5.83
C CYS A 24 -0.29 -5.49 -5.56
N LEU A 25 0.98 -5.11 -5.43
CA LEU A 25 1.38 -3.72 -5.25
C LEU A 25 0.96 -2.86 -6.44
N LEU A 26 1.18 -3.33 -7.66
CA LEU A 26 0.78 -2.61 -8.87
C LEU A 26 -0.74 -2.42 -8.95
N VAL A 27 -1.51 -3.46 -8.63
CA VAL A 27 -2.97 -3.39 -8.56
C VAL A 27 -3.43 -2.41 -7.47
N ALA A 28 -2.81 -2.46 -6.30
CA ALA A 28 -3.12 -1.56 -5.20
C ALA A 28 -2.85 -0.10 -5.57
N MET A 29 -1.75 0.19 -6.24
CA MET A 29 -1.44 1.53 -6.72
C MET A 29 -2.46 2.04 -7.74
N ALA A 30 -2.91 1.17 -8.64
CA ALA A 30 -3.97 1.51 -9.59
C ALA A 30 -5.29 1.82 -8.87
N MET A 31 -5.63 1.07 -7.82
CA MET A 31 -6.82 1.32 -7.01
C MET A 31 -6.73 2.67 -6.28
N PHE A 32 -5.57 3.01 -5.73
CA PHE A 32 -5.38 4.32 -5.11
C PHE A 32 -5.51 5.46 -6.12
N GLU A 33 -5.05 5.29 -7.34
CA GLU A 33 -5.20 6.28 -8.41
C GLU A 33 -6.68 6.60 -8.67
N VAL A 34 -7.55 5.57 -8.58
CA VAL A 34 -8.98 5.74 -8.77
C VAL A 34 -9.64 6.41 -7.55
N VAL A 35 -9.16 6.11 -6.35
CA VAL A 35 -9.73 6.63 -5.08
C VAL A 35 -9.34 8.09 -4.84
N THR A 36 -8.12 8.50 -5.19
CA THR A 36 -7.67 9.87 -5.00
C THR A 36 -8.22 10.80 -6.09
N ARG A 37 -8.47 12.06 -5.73
CA ARG A 37 -9.01 13.06 -6.67
C ARG A 37 -7.97 13.67 -7.59
N TYR A 38 -6.70 13.37 -7.38
CA TYR A 38 -5.59 13.83 -8.21
C TYR A 38 -4.92 12.65 -8.92
N LYS A 39 -4.25 12.95 -10.03
CA LYS A 39 -3.51 11.93 -10.78
C LYS A 39 -2.10 11.84 -10.23
N ASN A 40 -1.81 10.79 -9.45
CA ASN A 40 -0.56 10.65 -8.72
C ASN A 40 0.67 10.78 -9.62
N TRP A 41 0.75 10.00 -10.67
CA TRP A 41 1.95 9.96 -11.51
C TRP A 41 2.14 11.23 -12.33
N GLN A 42 1.05 11.82 -12.81
CA GLN A 42 1.10 13.07 -13.55
C GLN A 42 1.58 14.23 -12.66
N GLU A 43 1.06 14.31 -11.43
CA GLU A 43 1.46 15.33 -10.48
C GLU A 43 2.92 15.17 -10.03
N ILE A 44 3.37 13.93 -9.81
CA ILE A 44 4.76 13.64 -9.48
C ILE A 44 5.69 14.07 -10.64
N GLN A 45 5.29 13.76 -11.87
CA GLN A 45 6.02 14.16 -13.07
C GLN A 45 6.18 15.68 -13.17
N ASN A 46 5.18 16.43 -12.70
CA ASN A 46 5.21 17.89 -12.66
C ASN A 46 5.94 18.45 -11.43
N GLY A 47 6.57 17.59 -10.61
CA GLY A 47 7.36 18.02 -9.46
C GLY A 47 6.56 18.24 -8.18
N ASN A 48 5.33 17.72 -8.06
CA ASN A 48 4.51 17.87 -6.86
C ASN A 48 5.04 16.96 -5.74
N VAL A 49 5.73 17.56 -4.77
CA VAL A 49 6.36 16.87 -3.65
C VAL A 49 5.31 16.31 -2.68
N ALA A 50 4.22 17.01 -2.46
CA ALA A 50 3.14 16.55 -1.58
C ALA A 50 2.52 15.25 -2.10
N VAL A 51 2.25 15.17 -3.40
CA VAL A 51 1.75 13.94 -4.04
C VAL A 51 2.78 12.83 -3.95
N ALA A 52 4.07 13.13 -4.17
CA ALA A 52 5.14 12.15 -4.04
C ALA A 52 5.23 11.58 -2.63
N LEU A 53 5.10 12.41 -1.60
CA LEU A 53 5.07 11.98 -0.21
C LEU A 53 3.86 11.09 0.08
N ALA A 54 2.68 11.53 -0.30
CA ALA A 54 1.45 10.77 -0.08
C ALA A 54 1.51 9.40 -0.79
N THR A 55 1.96 9.39 -2.04
CA THR A 55 2.12 8.15 -2.84
C THR A 55 3.20 7.25 -2.25
N GLY A 56 4.35 7.81 -1.87
CA GLY A 56 5.43 7.06 -1.23
C GLY A 56 5.00 6.40 0.07
N GLY A 57 4.23 7.11 0.89
CA GLY A 57 3.66 6.56 2.12
C GLY A 57 2.74 5.37 1.86
N LYS A 58 1.90 5.45 0.82
CA LYS A 58 1.03 4.34 0.42
C LYS A 58 1.83 3.13 -0.06
N ILE A 59 2.86 3.34 -0.87
CA ILE A 59 3.74 2.27 -1.34
C ILE A 59 4.39 1.55 -0.17
N ILE A 60 5.01 2.30 0.74
CA ILE A 60 5.66 1.73 1.93
C ILE A 60 4.63 1.03 2.81
N GLY A 61 3.47 1.63 3.01
CA GLY A 61 2.39 1.05 3.80
C GLY A 61 1.90 -0.29 3.26
N ILE A 62 1.65 -0.35 1.95
CA ILE A 62 1.21 -1.60 1.30
C ILE A 62 2.30 -2.68 1.42
N CYS A 63 3.54 -2.33 1.16
CA CYS A 63 4.66 -3.27 1.29
C CYS A 63 4.78 -3.80 2.72
N ASN A 64 4.59 -2.94 3.71
CA ASN A 64 4.64 -3.32 5.11
C ASN A 64 3.50 -4.28 5.50
N VAL A 65 2.28 -4.02 5.02
CA VAL A 65 1.13 -4.92 5.23
C VAL A 65 1.41 -6.30 4.65
N PHE A 66 1.91 -6.36 3.41
CA PHE A 66 2.26 -7.63 2.78
C PHE A 66 3.41 -8.34 3.48
N ARG A 67 4.38 -7.61 4.01
CA ARG A 67 5.45 -8.18 4.83
C ARG A 67 4.88 -8.97 6.00
N TYR A 68 3.96 -8.39 6.76
CA TYR A 68 3.30 -9.09 7.87
C TYR A 68 2.51 -10.31 7.39
N SER A 69 1.82 -10.17 6.27
CA SER A 69 1.04 -11.27 5.70
C SER A 69 1.94 -12.44 5.28
N ILE A 70 3.10 -12.17 4.69
CA ILE A 70 4.09 -13.19 4.34
C ILE A 70 4.62 -13.89 5.60
N GLU A 71 4.96 -13.12 6.63
CA GLU A 71 5.53 -13.66 7.86
C GLU A 71 4.57 -14.58 8.62
N HIS A 72 3.26 -14.36 8.49
CA HIS A 72 2.23 -15.08 9.26
C HIS A 72 1.52 -16.21 8.49
N HIS A 73 1.74 -16.33 7.20
CA HIS A 73 1.03 -17.30 6.38
C HIS A 73 1.97 -18.15 5.53
N SER A 74 1.73 -19.47 5.52
CA SER A 74 2.49 -20.43 4.72
C SER A 74 1.90 -20.65 3.32
N SER A 75 0.62 -20.33 3.13
CA SER A 75 -0.09 -20.46 1.86
C SER A 75 -0.05 -19.15 1.09
N LEU A 76 0.26 -19.22 -0.20
CA LEU A 76 0.26 -18.06 -1.09
C LEU A 76 -1.14 -17.42 -1.15
N LEU A 77 -2.19 -18.25 -1.21
CA LEU A 77 -3.57 -17.75 -1.28
C LEU A 77 -3.97 -17.00 -0.01
N GLU A 78 -3.63 -17.51 1.16
CA GLU A 78 -3.90 -16.84 2.44
C GLU A 78 -3.10 -15.54 2.56
N MET A 79 -1.85 -15.55 2.15
CA MET A 79 -1.00 -14.36 2.16
C MET A 79 -1.60 -13.25 1.29
N VAL A 80 -2.02 -13.58 0.06
CA VAL A 80 -2.67 -12.61 -0.83
C VAL A 80 -3.99 -12.12 -0.23
N GLY A 81 -4.81 -13.02 0.29
CA GLY A 81 -6.11 -12.68 0.88
C GLY A 81 -5.97 -11.70 2.04
N TRP A 82 -5.13 -12.01 3.01
CA TRP A 82 -4.92 -11.13 4.16
C TRP A 82 -4.19 -9.84 3.81
N GLY A 83 -3.23 -9.90 2.88
CA GLY A 83 -2.53 -8.72 2.39
C GLY A 83 -3.48 -7.74 1.68
N MET A 84 -4.34 -8.25 0.82
CA MET A 84 -5.35 -7.43 0.12
C MET A 84 -6.41 -6.90 1.07
N PHE A 85 -6.84 -7.69 2.05
CA PHE A 85 -7.75 -7.21 3.09
C PHE A 85 -7.11 -6.08 3.91
N GLY A 86 -5.85 -6.22 4.30
CA GLY A 86 -5.11 -5.16 4.98
C GLY A 86 -4.98 -3.90 4.12
N PHE A 87 -4.77 -4.06 2.83
CA PHE A 87 -4.77 -2.94 1.88
C PHE A 87 -6.13 -2.21 1.85
N VAL A 88 -7.24 -2.95 1.83
CA VAL A 88 -8.57 -2.35 1.88
C VAL A 88 -8.76 -1.56 3.18
N LEU A 89 -8.28 -2.08 4.31
CA LEU A 89 -8.31 -1.35 5.57
C LEU A 89 -7.48 -0.06 5.51
N LEU A 90 -6.37 -0.07 4.78
CA LEU A 90 -5.54 1.12 4.57
C LEU A 90 -6.29 2.19 3.76
N ILE A 91 -7.03 1.79 2.73
CA ILE A 91 -7.91 2.70 1.97
C ILE A 91 -9.01 3.28 2.88
N VAL A 92 -9.66 2.42 3.67
CA VAL A 92 -10.71 2.85 4.61
C VAL A 92 -10.15 3.87 5.60
N ALA A 93 -8.96 3.63 6.13
CA ALA A 93 -8.30 4.57 7.04
C ALA A 93 -8.02 5.91 6.38
N TYR A 94 -7.57 5.91 5.12
CA TYR A 94 -7.36 7.13 4.35
C TYR A 94 -8.65 7.92 4.17
N LEU A 95 -9.74 7.24 3.79
CA LEU A 95 -11.05 7.88 3.61
C LEU A 95 -11.60 8.42 4.94
N LEU A 96 -11.40 7.69 6.03
CA LEU A 96 -11.81 8.14 7.37
C LEU A 96 -11.02 9.40 7.79
N PHE A 97 -9.73 9.44 7.51
CA PHE A 97 -8.91 10.62 7.79
C PHE A 97 -9.44 11.83 7.03
N GLU A 98 -9.75 11.68 5.76
CA GLU A 98 -10.34 12.74 4.94
C GLU A 98 -11.69 13.19 5.50
N PHE A 99 -12.52 12.23 5.93
CA PHE A 99 -13.85 12.50 6.51
C PHE A 99 -13.77 13.24 7.85
N VAL A 100 -12.81 12.87 8.71
CA VAL A 100 -12.64 13.46 10.05
C VAL A 100 -12.04 14.88 9.97
N THR A 101 -11.35 15.18 8.90
CA THR A 101 -10.70 16.50 8.70
C THR A 101 -11.26 17.23 7.47
N PRO A 102 -12.59 17.50 7.41
CA PRO A 102 -13.20 18.08 6.20
C PRO A 102 -12.71 19.47 5.87
N LYS A 103 -12.31 20.25 6.88
CA LYS A 103 -11.79 21.63 6.70
C LYS A 103 -10.40 21.63 6.06
N LEU A 104 -9.66 20.52 6.17
CA LEU A 104 -8.32 20.40 5.62
C LEU A 104 -8.33 20.15 4.12
N ASN A 105 -9.40 19.52 3.58
CA ASN A 105 -9.47 19.12 2.17
C ASN A 105 -8.20 18.41 1.71
N VAL A 106 -7.92 17.24 2.29
CA VAL A 106 -6.64 16.55 2.15
C VAL A 106 -6.22 16.38 0.69
N ASP A 107 -7.11 15.84 -0.16
CA ASP A 107 -6.80 15.62 -1.57
C ASP A 107 -6.52 16.92 -2.32
N GLU A 108 -7.29 17.97 -2.05
CA GLU A 108 -7.11 19.26 -2.69
C GLU A 108 -5.80 19.94 -2.27
N GLU A 109 -5.46 19.88 -0.98
CA GLU A 109 -4.21 20.43 -0.47
C GLU A 109 -2.99 19.67 -0.99
N ILE A 110 -3.06 18.36 -1.08
CA ILE A 110 -1.99 17.54 -1.68
C ILE A 110 -1.83 17.90 -3.16
N ALA A 111 -2.93 18.05 -3.89
CA ALA A 111 -2.89 18.42 -5.30
C ALA A 111 -2.24 19.80 -5.53
N LYS A 112 -2.36 20.71 -4.56
CA LYS A 112 -1.72 22.05 -4.58
C LYS A 112 -0.27 22.06 -4.10
N ASP A 113 0.33 20.91 -3.88
CA ASP A 113 1.68 20.74 -3.33
C ASP A 113 1.83 21.28 -1.89
N ASN A 114 0.79 21.12 -1.07
CA ASN A 114 0.91 21.38 0.36
C ASN A 114 1.72 20.24 1.01
N ARG A 115 3.01 20.47 1.17
CA ARG A 115 3.97 19.46 1.64
C ARG A 115 3.70 19.03 3.07
N ALA A 116 3.18 19.92 3.91
CA ALA A 116 2.81 19.58 5.28
C ALA A 116 1.70 18.53 5.31
N VAL A 117 0.68 18.70 4.50
CA VAL A 117 -0.43 17.73 4.37
C VAL A 117 0.06 16.43 3.73
N GLY A 118 0.92 16.52 2.71
CA GLY A 118 1.55 15.35 2.10
C GLY A 118 2.37 14.54 3.10
N PHE A 119 3.13 15.20 3.95
CA PHE A 119 3.92 14.54 5.00
C PHE A 119 3.04 13.84 6.03
N ILE A 120 1.95 14.47 6.46
CA ILE A 120 1.00 13.85 7.39
C ILE A 120 0.35 12.62 6.75
N SER A 121 -0.05 12.72 5.50
CA SER A 121 -0.58 11.56 4.76
C SER A 121 0.43 10.42 4.70
N PHE A 122 1.70 10.73 4.43
CA PHE A 122 2.81 9.79 4.46
C PHE A 122 2.92 9.09 5.82
N ALA A 123 2.97 9.87 6.90
CA ALA A 123 3.13 9.35 8.25
C ALA A 123 1.95 8.47 8.67
N ILE A 124 0.72 8.87 8.36
CA ILE A 124 -0.49 8.10 8.68
C ILE A 124 -0.50 6.78 7.93
N SER A 125 -0.19 6.79 6.63
CA SER A 125 -0.16 5.57 5.82
C SER A 125 0.84 4.54 6.36
N ILE A 126 2.04 4.98 6.69
CA ILE A 126 3.08 4.10 7.25
C ILE A 126 2.69 3.65 8.66
N GLY A 127 2.29 4.58 9.52
CA GLY A 127 1.91 4.27 10.89
C GLY A 127 0.78 3.26 10.98
N LEU A 128 -0.28 3.49 10.19
CA LEU A 128 -1.44 2.58 10.17
C LEU A 128 -1.11 1.22 9.55
N SER A 129 -0.15 1.17 8.61
CA SER A 129 0.28 -0.11 8.05
C SER A 129 0.90 -1.03 9.11
N PHE A 130 1.61 -0.48 10.08
CA PHE A 130 2.12 -1.24 11.22
C PHE A 130 1.00 -1.78 12.11
N VAL A 131 -0.01 -0.95 12.38
CA VAL A 131 -1.17 -1.36 13.19
C VAL A 131 -1.95 -2.46 12.47
N ILE A 132 -2.27 -2.25 11.21
CA ILE A 132 -2.99 -3.22 10.37
C ILE A 132 -2.20 -4.52 10.29
N GLY A 133 -0.92 -4.45 10.00
CA GLY A 133 -0.05 -5.62 9.91
C GLY A 133 -0.02 -6.41 11.21
N SER A 134 0.07 -5.74 12.35
CA SER A 134 0.09 -6.37 13.66
C SER A 134 -1.22 -7.09 14.01
N THR A 135 -2.32 -6.74 13.35
CA THR A 135 -3.64 -7.38 13.57
C THR A 135 -3.91 -8.54 12.60
N ILE A 136 -3.07 -8.77 11.62
CA ILE A 136 -3.20 -9.91 10.69
C ILE A 136 -3.04 -11.21 11.49
N PRO A 137 -4.05 -12.12 11.42
CA PRO A 137 -4.01 -13.37 12.19
C PRO A 137 -2.98 -14.37 11.70
#